data_710f138e67f3233e136caf06aaa92f41
#
_entry.id   710f138e67f3233e136caf06aaa92f41
#
_cell.length_a   1.000
_cell.length_b   1.000
_cell.length_c   1.000
_cell.angle_alpha   90.00
_cell.angle_beta   90.00
_cell.angle_gamma   90.00
#
_symmetry.space_group_name_H-M   'P 1'
#
loop_
_entity.id
_entity.type
_entity.pdbx_description
1 polymer ?
#
loop_
_entity_poly.entity_id
_entity_poly.type
_entity_poly.pdbx_seq_one_letter_code
_entity_poly.pdbx_strand_id
1 'polypeptide(L)'
;MKMHEVTIVRIYLTEGETQLKNLMKRLRDWEKLRGLTVFRGISGYGESGVIHGANIVDLSLHMPIVVEFFDEDEKINSILEHISDQIKSGHMLKWSALVNS
;
A
#
# COMPACT_ATOMS: atom_id res chain seq x y z
N MET A 1 16.52 -7.04 22.87
CA MET A 1 16.28 -7.02 21.42
C MET A 1 16.75 -5.70 20.85
N LYS A 2 17.58 -5.75 19.84
CA LYS A 2 18.00 -4.54 19.14
C LYS A 2 16.90 -4.07 18.20
N MET A 3 16.75 -2.77 18.10
CA MET A 3 15.77 -2.13 17.25
C MET A 3 16.48 -1.09 16.38
N HIS A 4 16.00 -0.90 15.16
CA HIS A 4 16.47 0.20 14.33
C HIS A 4 15.29 0.87 13.64
N GLU A 5 15.50 2.11 13.25
CA GLU A 5 14.45 2.94 12.68
C GLU A 5 14.21 2.62 11.21
N VAL A 6 12.94 2.53 10.85
CA VAL A 6 12.50 2.37 9.46
C VAL A 6 11.33 3.32 9.20
N THR A 7 10.99 3.46 7.94
CA THR A 7 9.81 4.21 7.52
C THR A 7 8.80 3.24 6.94
N ILE A 8 7.58 3.27 7.45
CA ILE A 8 6.46 2.47 6.95
C ILE A 8 5.66 3.30 5.96
N VAL A 9 5.22 2.67 4.90
CA VAL A 9 4.32 3.26 3.90
C VAL A 9 3.06 2.41 3.81
N ARG A 10 1.91 3.08 3.77
CA ARG A 10 0.62 2.43 3.57
C ARG A 10 -0.11 3.15 2.44
N ILE A 11 -0.53 2.41 1.45
CA ILE A 11 -1.20 2.95 0.26
C ILE A 11 -2.60 2.35 0.16
N TYR A 12 -3.59 3.23 0.04
CA TYR A 12 -4.99 2.85 -0.13
C TYR A 12 -5.33 2.88 -1.61
N LEU A 13 -5.50 1.71 -2.22
CA LEU A 13 -5.76 1.62 -3.66
C LEU A 13 -7.20 1.98 -4.00
N THR A 14 -7.38 2.69 -5.10
CA THR A 14 -8.69 3.18 -5.55
C THR A 14 -9.16 2.53 -6.84
N GLU A 15 -8.28 1.86 -7.56
CA GLU A 15 -8.57 1.32 -8.88
C GLU A 15 -8.53 -0.21 -8.96
N GLY A 16 -8.55 -0.86 -7.80
CA GLY A 16 -8.73 -2.31 -7.71
C GLY A 16 -7.53 -3.15 -8.12
N GLU A 17 -7.80 -4.33 -8.64
CA GLU A 17 -6.79 -5.36 -8.88
C GLU A 17 -5.75 -4.97 -9.93
N THR A 18 -6.13 -4.24 -10.95
CA THR A 18 -5.17 -3.80 -11.97
C THR A 18 -4.14 -2.85 -11.38
N GLN A 19 -4.58 -1.91 -10.56
CA GLN A 19 -3.67 -1.00 -9.87
C GLN A 19 -2.74 -1.77 -8.94
N LEU A 20 -3.27 -2.72 -8.18
CA LEU A 20 -2.48 -3.57 -7.29
C LEU A 20 -1.40 -4.30 -8.06
N LYS A 21 -1.76 -4.95 -9.16
CA LYS A 21 -0.82 -5.73 -9.96
C LYS A 21 0.31 -4.85 -10.51
N ASN A 22 -0.04 -3.69 -11.03
CA ASN A 22 0.94 -2.75 -11.58
C ASN A 22 1.88 -2.22 -10.50
N LEU A 23 1.34 -1.86 -9.35
CA LEU A 23 2.12 -1.35 -8.24
C LEU A 23 3.06 -2.41 -7.68
N MET A 24 2.57 -3.64 -7.50
CA MET A 24 3.40 -4.75 -7.01
C MET A 24 4.56 -5.04 -7.96
N LYS A 25 4.29 -5.05 -9.26
CA LYS A 25 5.32 -5.26 -10.26
C LYS A 25 6.40 -4.17 -10.18
N ARG A 26 5.98 -2.93 -10.06
CA ARG A 26 6.91 -1.80 -9.93
C ARG A 26 7.77 -1.92 -8.68
N LEU A 27 7.17 -2.19 -7.55
CA LEU A 27 7.88 -2.27 -6.27
C LEU A 27 8.85 -3.45 -6.22
N ARG A 28 8.46 -4.60 -6.76
CA ARG A 28 9.30 -5.79 -6.75
C ARG A 28 10.39 -5.73 -7.79
N ASP A 29 10.05 -5.47 -9.04
CA ASP A 29 10.96 -5.62 -10.17
C ASP A 29 11.85 -4.40 -10.40
N TRP A 30 11.32 -3.21 -10.19
CA TRP A 30 12.04 -1.96 -10.45
C TRP A 30 12.67 -1.37 -9.20
N GLU A 31 11.92 -1.29 -8.12
CA GLU A 31 12.41 -0.67 -6.88
C GLU A 31 13.16 -1.65 -5.99
N LYS A 32 13.08 -2.95 -6.29
CA LYS A 32 13.77 -3.99 -5.54
C LYS A 32 13.38 -4.01 -4.06
N LEU A 33 12.15 -3.70 -3.77
CA LEU A 33 11.62 -3.79 -2.42
C LEU A 33 11.60 -5.26 -1.98
N ARG A 34 12.17 -5.54 -0.80
CA ARG A 34 12.33 -6.91 -0.32
C ARG A 34 11.02 -7.58 0.09
N GLY A 35 10.03 -6.80 0.49
CA GLY A 35 8.75 -7.38 0.87
C GLY A 35 7.67 -6.33 1.02
N LEU A 36 6.45 -6.77 0.85
CA LEU A 36 5.27 -5.96 1.11
C LEU A 36 4.13 -6.88 1.50
N THR A 37 3.12 -6.31 2.14
CA THR A 37 1.92 -7.04 2.53
C THR A 37 0.71 -6.35 1.93
N VAL A 38 -0.21 -7.15 1.42
CA VAL A 38 -1.48 -6.67 0.92
C VAL A 38 -2.56 -7.04 1.93
N PHE A 39 -3.31 -6.02 2.37
CA PHE A 39 -4.47 -6.23 3.23
C PHE A 39 -5.72 -5.99 2.42
N ARG A 40 -6.68 -6.89 2.50
CA ARG A 40 -7.99 -6.69 1.89
C ARG A 40 -8.99 -6.37 2.98
N GLY A 41 -9.62 -5.20 2.87
CA GLY A 41 -10.65 -4.82 3.82
C GLY A 41 -11.91 -5.65 3.62
N ILE A 42 -12.67 -5.81 4.69
CA ILE A 42 -13.94 -6.52 4.64
C ILE A 42 -15.10 -5.59 4.32
N SER A 43 -14.91 -4.29 4.49
CA SER A 43 -15.89 -3.25 4.21
C SER A 43 -15.20 -1.89 4.22
N GLY A 44 -15.77 -0.92 3.56
CA GLY A 44 -15.25 0.42 3.61
C GLY A 44 -15.95 1.35 2.61
N TYR A 45 -15.69 2.64 2.74
CA TYR A 45 -16.11 3.63 1.77
C TYR A 45 -15.05 4.72 1.66
N GLY A 46 -15.03 5.38 0.52
CA GLY A 46 -14.13 6.50 0.27
C GLY A 46 -14.90 7.77 -0.04
N GLU A 47 -14.29 8.67 -0.80
CA GLU A 47 -14.87 9.96 -1.14
C GLU A 47 -16.23 9.88 -1.81
N SER A 48 -16.48 8.83 -2.57
CA SER A 48 -17.77 8.64 -3.24
C SER A 48 -18.90 8.31 -2.27
N GLY A 49 -18.57 7.88 -1.05
CA GLY A 49 -19.56 7.45 -0.07
C GLY A 49 -20.19 6.10 -0.36
N VAL A 50 -19.82 5.46 -1.46
CA VAL A 50 -20.32 4.13 -1.78
C VAL A 50 -19.66 3.10 -0.87
N ILE A 51 -20.47 2.33 -0.14
CA ILE A 51 -19.99 1.32 0.79
C ILE A 51 -19.67 0.04 0.01
N HIS A 52 -18.41 -0.42 0.17
CA HIS A 52 -17.97 -1.70 -0.36
C HIS A 52 -17.88 -2.67 0.82
N GLY A 53 -18.58 -3.78 0.74
CA GLY A 53 -18.65 -4.71 1.85
C GLY A 53 -18.53 -6.15 1.42
N ALA A 54 -18.45 -7.03 2.41
CA ALA A 54 -18.35 -8.48 2.22
C ALA A 54 -19.67 -9.07 1.75
N ASN A 55 -20.09 -8.70 0.56
CA ASN A 55 -21.23 -9.32 -0.11
C ASN A 55 -20.68 -10.52 -0.90
N ILE A 56 -21.32 -11.65 -0.78
CA ILE A 56 -20.86 -12.90 -1.38
C ILE A 56 -20.59 -12.78 -2.89
N VAL A 57 -21.37 -11.95 -3.58
CA VAL A 57 -21.26 -11.81 -5.04
C VAL A 57 -20.06 -10.96 -5.45
N ASP A 58 -19.60 -10.03 -4.59
CA ASP A 58 -18.64 -9.00 -4.94
C ASP A 58 -17.31 -9.08 -4.19
N LEU A 59 -17.05 -10.17 -3.49
CA LEU A 59 -15.91 -10.32 -2.59
C LEU A 59 -14.55 -10.00 -3.22
N SER A 60 -14.35 -10.36 -4.48
CA SER A 60 -13.04 -10.18 -5.12
C SER A 60 -12.89 -8.87 -5.88
N LEU A 61 -13.99 -8.20 -6.22
CA LEU A 61 -13.96 -7.07 -7.15
C LEU A 61 -13.98 -5.71 -6.48
N HIS A 62 -14.59 -5.60 -5.30
CA HIS A 62 -14.87 -4.30 -4.67
C HIS A 62 -14.36 -4.16 -3.24
N MET A 63 -13.54 -5.09 -2.78
CA MET A 63 -12.95 -4.99 -1.45
C MET A 63 -11.90 -3.88 -1.42
N PRO A 64 -11.86 -3.07 -0.36
CA PRO A 64 -10.78 -2.11 -0.19
C PRO A 64 -9.43 -2.82 -0.14
N ILE A 65 -8.43 -2.27 -0.80
CA ILE A 65 -7.10 -2.86 -0.87
C ILE A 65 -6.08 -1.89 -0.27
N VAL A 66 -5.26 -2.39 0.65
CA VAL A 66 -4.19 -1.63 1.27
C VAL A 66 -2.87 -2.35 1.04
N VAL A 67 -1.88 -1.63 0.55
CA VAL A 67 -0.52 -2.13 0.38
C VAL A 67 0.36 -1.49 1.44
N GLU A 68 1.11 -2.31 2.17
CA GLU A 68 1.99 -1.83 3.22
C GLU A 68 3.39 -2.41 3.06
N PHE A 69 4.40 -1.57 3.23
CA PHE A 69 5.80 -1.98 3.21
C PHE A 69 6.63 -1.04 4.07
N PHE A 70 7.83 -1.47 4.41
CA PHE A 70 8.76 -0.61 5.13
C PHE A 70 10.19 -0.88 4.69
N ASP A 71 11.03 0.12 4.84
CA ASP A 71 12.46 0.03 4.57
C ASP A 71 13.15 1.23 5.21
N GLU A 72 14.45 1.34 5.01
CA GLU A 72 15.22 2.52 5.40
C GLU A 72 14.61 3.78 4.80
N ASP A 73 14.64 4.89 5.55
CA ASP A 73 13.99 6.12 5.12
C ASP A 73 14.46 6.63 3.76
N GLU A 74 15.76 6.57 3.49
CA GLU A 74 16.31 7.03 2.20
C GLU A 74 15.76 6.22 1.05
N LYS A 75 15.66 4.90 1.21
CA LYS A 75 15.12 4.03 0.18
C LYS A 75 13.63 4.29 -0.04
N ILE A 76 12.89 4.49 1.04
CA ILE A 76 11.47 4.83 0.96
C ILE A 76 11.27 6.12 0.17
N ASN A 77 12.03 7.17 0.49
CA ASN A 77 11.89 8.44 -0.20
C ASN A 77 12.16 8.31 -1.71
N SER A 78 13.15 7.53 -2.08
CA SER A 78 13.45 7.25 -3.48
C SER A 78 12.31 6.50 -4.16
N ILE A 79 11.78 5.47 -3.51
CA ILE A 79 10.63 4.71 -4.03
C ILE A 79 9.43 5.62 -4.25
N LEU A 80 9.11 6.44 -3.27
CA LEU A 80 7.93 7.32 -3.34
C LEU A 80 8.05 8.35 -4.46
N GLU A 81 9.24 8.87 -4.73
CA GLU A 81 9.45 9.75 -5.87
C GLU A 81 9.11 9.04 -7.19
N HIS A 82 9.49 7.77 -7.30
CA HIS A 82 9.29 7.01 -8.53
C HIS A 82 7.84 6.61 -8.77
N ILE A 83 7.06 6.43 -7.71
CA ILE A 83 5.67 5.93 -7.85
C ILE A 83 4.62 7.01 -7.59
N SER A 84 5.03 8.25 -7.30
CA SER A 84 4.09 9.31 -6.90
C SER A 84 2.95 9.55 -7.89
N ASP A 85 3.22 9.40 -9.17
CA ASP A 85 2.22 9.59 -10.22
C ASP A 85 1.17 8.46 -10.27
N GLN A 86 1.43 7.34 -9.62
CA GLN A 86 0.51 6.23 -9.56
C GLN A 86 -0.39 6.26 -8.32
N ILE A 87 -0.16 7.23 -7.42
CA ILE A 87 -0.86 7.30 -6.14
C ILE A 87 -1.70 8.56 -6.11
N LYS A 88 -2.99 8.38 -5.92
CA LYS A 88 -3.93 9.50 -5.80
C LYS A 88 -3.63 10.31 -4.54
N SER A 89 -3.77 11.63 -4.64
CA SER A 89 -3.58 12.52 -3.49
C SER A 89 -4.46 12.08 -2.31
N GLY A 90 -3.88 12.06 -1.12
CA GLY A 90 -4.60 11.67 0.09
C GLY A 90 -4.72 10.17 0.31
N HIS A 91 -4.06 9.35 -0.52
CA HIS A 91 -4.20 7.89 -0.47
C HIS A 91 -2.92 7.18 -0.04
N MET A 92 -1.94 7.90 0.48
CA MET A 92 -0.72 7.30 0.97
C MET A 92 -0.32 7.94 2.29
N LEU A 93 0.05 7.10 3.26
CA LEU A 93 0.58 7.51 4.55
C LEU A 93 2.00 7.00 4.69
N LYS A 94 2.83 7.74 5.41
CA LYS A 94 4.12 7.22 5.87
C LYS A 94 4.38 7.67 7.30
N TRP A 95 5.10 6.85 8.06
CA TRP A 95 5.48 7.18 9.43
C TRP A 95 6.70 6.36 9.85
N SER A 96 7.39 6.85 10.89
CA SER A 96 8.55 6.17 11.44
C SER A 96 8.14 5.06 12.41
N ALA A 97 8.91 3.98 12.41
CA ALA A 97 8.72 2.90 13.35
C ALA A 97 10.08 2.27 13.69
N LEU A 98 10.07 1.43 14.70
CA LEU A 98 11.25 0.65 15.07
C LEU A 98 11.01 -0.81 14.70
N VAL A 99 11.96 -1.40 14.00
CA VAL A 99 11.91 -2.82 13.65
C VAL A 99 13.04 -3.53 14.38
N ASN A 100 12.79 -4.77 14.80
CA ASN A 100 13.83 -5.56 15.43
C ASN A 100 14.87 -6.02 14.42
N SER A 101 16.08 -6.06 14.85
CA SER A 101 17.19 -6.50 14.00
C SER A 101 17.86 -7.75 14.54
#